data_f24e030f316c11d247bd57eb970b7c15
#
_entry.id   f24e030f316c11d247bd57eb970b7c15
#
_cell.length_a   1.000
_cell.length_b   1.000
_cell.length_c   1.000
_cell.angle_alpha   90.00
_cell.angle_beta   90.00
_cell.angle_gamma   90.00
#
_symmetry.space_group_name_H-M   'P 1'
#
loop_
_entity.id
_entity.type
_entity.pdbx_description
1 polymer ?
#
loop_
_entity_poly.entity_id
_entity_poly.type
_entity_poly.pdbx_seq_one_letter_code
_entity_poly.pdbx_strand_id
1 'polypeptide(L)'
;RWIQESVAPNLKAWGFNSVGWVQEVTVRQWRHSRAFTVDEYRALDMPYCHLLPFTESHQWEKHTVHYDFRSEDWKEWVDYVARSHCAELAEERNLIGYFYSDCPTWTHDRPDNQWRGPIFDPERLKTEAGRKELSELATRYYKTTHDAIRRYDKHHLLLGDRYEANAPIAMEVMGAAKPYVDVISFQDFRDPVKHLDEWHRKTGKPVLLADAAGVNVRSDGFFKPNNGGWYAKTLAGLFENPGCIGFHLCGAYQRNKARRRGLLDEMEKPDQQHVDRMTAANERIIQKMALMFQANPT
;
A
#
# COMPACT_ATOMS: atom_id res chain seq x y z
N ARG A 1 -21.76 -7.71 -10.85
CA ARG A 1 -22.95 -7.89 -10.03
C ARG A 1 -22.62 -7.79 -8.53
N TRP A 2 -21.87 -8.74 -7.94
CA TRP A 2 -21.52 -8.71 -6.49
C TRP A 2 -20.85 -7.40 -6.04
N ILE A 3 -19.93 -6.85 -6.81
CA ILE A 3 -19.29 -5.57 -6.51
C ILE A 3 -20.31 -4.44 -6.42
N GLN A 4 -21.23 -4.36 -7.37
CA GLN A 4 -22.24 -3.28 -7.44
C GLN A 4 -23.39 -3.45 -6.44
N GLU A 5 -23.78 -4.69 -6.16
CA GLU A 5 -24.94 -4.98 -5.29
C GLU A 5 -24.56 -5.11 -3.80
N SER A 6 -23.30 -5.41 -3.49
CA SER A 6 -22.84 -5.66 -2.11
C SER A 6 -21.61 -4.83 -1.74
N VAL A 7 -20.52 -4.94 -2.46
CA VAL A 7 -19.23 -4.36 -2.02
C VAL A 7 -19.29 -2.84 -1.99
N ALA A 8 -19.63 -2.20 -3.10
CA ALA A 8 -19.64 -0.75 -3.22
C ALA A 8 -20.68 -0.10 -2.28
N PRO A 9 -21.93 -0.58 -2.19
CA PRO A 9 -22.92 -0.05 -1.24
C PRO A 9 -22.45 -0.14 0.21
N ASN A 10 -21.88 -1.28 0.61
CA ASN A 10 -21.40 -1.47 1.97
C ASN A 10 -20.23 -0.54 2.30
N LEU A 11 -19.21 -0.45 1.43
CA LEU A 11 -18.06 0.42 1.66
C LEU A 11 -18.50 1.89 1.77
N LYS A 12 -19.39 2.35 0.88
CA LYS A 12 -19.93 3.71 0.92
C LYS A 12 -20.76 3.94 2.21
N ALA A 13 -21.61 3.01 2.59
CA ALA A 13 -22.39 3.10 3.82
C ALA A 13 -21.54 3.11 5.10
N TRP A 14 -20.37 2.47 5.07
CA TRP A 14 -19.41 2.48 6.18
C TRP A 14 -18.46 3.67 6.16
N GLY A 15 -18.66 4.61 5.23
CA GLY A 15 -17.85 5.84 5.13
C GLY A 15 -16.46 5.64 4.58
N PHE A 16 -16.17 4.53 3.90
CA PHE A 16 -14.93 4.40 3.12
C PHE A 16 -15.06 5.19 1.82
N ASN A 17 -14.01 5.89 1.46
CA ASN A 17 -13.97 6.74 0.28
C ASN A 17 -12.99 6.26 -0.80
N SER A 18 -12.24 5.21 -0.53
CA SER A 18 -11.29 4.63 -1.48
C SER A 18 -10.97 3.18 -1.16
N VAL A 19 -10.41 2.47 -2.13
CA VAL A 19 -9.80 1.16 -1.97
C VAL A 19 -8.33 1.21 -2.31
N GLY A 20 -7.53 0.53 -1.51
CA GLY A 20 -6.14 0.23 -1.84
C GLY A 20 -6.07 -0.72 -3.04
N TRP A 21 -4.88 -1.17 -3.39
CA TRP A 21 -4.81 -2.19 -4.43
C TRP A 21 -5.44 -3.51 -3.96
N VAL A 22 -6.12 -4.18 -4.85
CA VAL A 22 -6.53 -5.56 -4.67
C VAL A 22 -5.45 -6.44 -5.25
N GLN A 23 -4.88 -7.31 -4.43
CA GLN A 23 -3.71 -8.11 -4.80
C GLN A 23 -4.00 -9.10 -5.91
N GLU A 24 -3.01 -9.28 -6.77
CA GLU A 24 -2.92 -10.42 -7.65
C GLU A 24 -2.79 -11.74 -6.91
N VAL A 25 -2.81 -12.82 -7.65
CA VAL A 25 -2.59 -14.17 -7.14
C VAL A 25 -1.29 -14.21 -6.35
N THR A 26 -1.39 -14.51 -5.06
CA THR A 26 -0.23 -14.73 -4.23
C THR A 26 0.17 -16.19 -4.31
N VAL A 27 1.46 -16.46 -4.37
CA VAL A 27 2.04 -17.81 -4.38
C VAL A 27 1.94 -18.48 -3.01
N ARG A 28 1.30 -17.85 -2.04
CA ARG A 28 1.11 -18.41 -0.70
C ARG A 28 0.36 -19.74 -0.75
N GLN A 29 0.97 -20.73 -0.18
CA GLN A 29 0.59 -22.14 -0.21
C GLN A 29 -0.90 -22.45 0.07
N TRP A 30 -1.63 -21.53 0.67
CA TRP A 30 -3.00 -21.76 1.16
C TRP A 30 -4.02 -20.73 0.65
N ARG A 31 -3.63 -19.84 -0.26
CA ARG A 31 -4.44 -18.64 -0.51
C ARG A 31 -4.41 -18.21 -1.94
N HIS A 32 -5.58 -18.00 -2.47
CA HIS A 32 -5.77 -17.43 -3.78
C HIS A 32 -6.46 -16.07 -3.59
N SER A 33 -5.76 -15.02 -3.93
CA SER A 33 -6.37 -13.73 -4.22
C SER A 33 -5.93 -13.31 -5.60
N ARG A 34 -6.82 -12.72 -6.35
CA ARG A 34 -6.49 -12.10 -7.62
C ARG A 34 -6.70 -10.59 -7.50
N ALA A 35 -6.05 -9.85 -8.37
CA ALA A 35 -6.36 -8.44 -8.55
C ALA A 35 -7.79 -8.24 -9.05
N PHE A 36 -8.36 -7.08 -8.78
CA PHE A 36 -9.49 -6.63 -9.55
C PHE A 36 -9.07 -6.33 -10.97
N THR A 37 -9.92 -6.65 -11.91
CA THR A 37 -9.80 -6.15 -13.29
C THR A 37 -10.18 -4.66 -13.33
N VAL A 38 -9.81 -3.99 -14.41
CA VAL A 38 -10.22 -2.60 -14.64
C VAL A 38 -11.74 -2.46 -14.61
N ASP A 39 -12.48 -3.40 -15.21
CA ASP A 39 -13.94 -3.41 -15.18
C ASP A 39 -14.51 -3.58 -13.77
N GLU A 40 -13.84 -4.33 -12.91
CA GLU A 40 -14.25 -4.48 -11.51
C GLU A 40 -14.03 -3.18 -10.71
N TYR A 41 -12.93 -2.45 -10.96
CA TYR A 41 -12.72 -1.12 -10.39
C TYR A 41 -13.75 -0.11 -10.91
N ARG A 42 -14.06 -0.12 -12.21
CA ARG A 42 -15.13 0.70 -12.79
C ARG A 42 -16.49 0.38 -12.17
N ALA A 43 -16.79 -0.91 -11.97
CA ALA A 43 -18.02 -1.36 -11.32
C ALA A 43 -18.11 -0.97 -9.84
N LEU A 44 -16.98 -0.79 -9.16
CA LEU A 44 -16.90 -0.32 -7.78
C LEU A 44 -17.30 1.15 -7.66
N ASP A 45 -17.01 1.96 -8.67
CA ASP A 45 -17.30 3.40 -8.73
C ASP A 45 -16.83 4.15 -7.46
N MET A 46 -15.59 3.92 -7.09
CA MET A 46 -14.88 4.55 -5.96
C MET A 46 -13.41 4.78 -6.33
N PRO A 47 -12.75 5.79 -5.76
CA PRO A 47 -11.32 5.96 -5.90
C PRO A 47 -10.54 4.70 -5.51
N TYR A 48 -9.53 4.35 -6.28
CA TYR A 48 -8.72 3.16 -6.07
C TYR A 48 -7.24 3.36 -6.39
N CYS A 49 -6.39 2.46 -5.89
CA CYS A 49 -4.99 2.38 -6.26
C CYS A 49 -4.74 1.13 -7.10
N HIS A 50 -3.78 1.21 -8.02
CA HIS A 50 -3.40 0.08 -8.87
C HIS A 50 -1.96 -0.36 -8.59
N LEU A 51 -1.74 -1.68 -8.56
CA LEU A 51 -0.41 -2.26 -8.42
C LEU A 51 0.16 -2.58 -9.80
N LEU A 52 1.31 -1.99 -10.13
CA LEU A 52 2.06 -2.31 -11.34
C LEU A 52 3.00 -3.48 -11.06
N PRO A 53 2.93 -4.58 -11.81
CA PRO A 53 3.76 -5.76 -11.56
C PRO A 53 5.19 -5.59 -12.12
N PHE A 54 5.89 -4.53 -11.73
CA PHE A 54 7.28 -4.34 -12.10
C PHE A 54 8.18 -5.40 -11.49
N THR A 55 7.90 -5.72 -10.22
CA THR A 55 8.52 -6.82 -9.49
C THR A 55 7.42 -7.72 -8.95
N GLU A 56 7.78 -8.84 -8.35
CA GLU A 56 6.78 -9.63 -7.63
C GLU A 56 6.22 -8.83 -6.47
N SER A 57 4.89 -8.84 -6.33
CA SER A 57 4.16 -8.00 -5.37
C SER A 57 4.50 -8.27 -3.90
N HIS A 58 5.00 -9.47 -3.60
CA HIS A 58 5.39 -9.89 -2.26
C HIS A 58 6.85 -10.31 -2.23
N GLN A 59 7.75 -9.35 -2.21
CA GLN A 59 9.19 -9.61 -2.23
C GLN A 59 9.73 -10.36 -1.01
N TRP A 60 8.94 -10.41 0.04
CA TRP A 60 9.22 -11.18 1.24
C TRP A 60 8.78 -12.65 1.16
N GLU A 61 8.13 -13.07 0.08
CA GLU A 61 7.72 -14.46 -0.08
C GLU A 61 8.88 -15.35 -0.56
N LYS A 62 8.81 -16.61 -0.15
CA LYS A 62 9.75 -17.64 -0.56
C LYS A 62 9.69 -17.79 -2.09
N HIS A 63 10.85 -17.90 -2.72
CA HIS A 63 11.01 -18.02 -4.16
C HIS A 63 10.76 -16.75 -4.99
N THR A 64 10.59 -15.58 -4.38
CA THR A 64 10.56 -14.32 -5.11
C THR A 64 11.82 -14.17 -5.97
N VAL A 65 11.64 -13.82 -7.21
CA VAL A 65 12.74 -13.50 -8.13
C VAL A 65 13.04 -12.00 -8.06
N HIS A 66 14.31 -11.66 -7.86
CA HIS A 66 14.75 -10.28 -7.96
C HIS A 66 15.37 -10.02 -9.33
N TYR A 67 14.97 -8.94 -9.96
CA TYR A 67 15.50 -8.51 -11.23
C TYR A 67 16.88 -7.84 -11.06
N ASP A 68 17.72 -7.94 -12.07
CA ASP A 68 18.90 -7.08 -12.15
C ASP A 68 18.46 -5.70 -12.68
N PHE A 69 18.33 -4.75 -11.78
CA PHE A 69 17.90 -3.38 -12.13
C PHE A 69 18.92 -2.64 -13.02
N ARG A 70 20.11 -3.21 -13.26
CA ARG A 70 21.12 -2.66 -14.16
C ARG A 70 20.97 -3.15 -15.60
N SER A 71 20.23 -4.23 -15.82
CA SER A 71 20.07 -4.86 -17.14
C SER A 71 19.20 -4.04 -18.10
N GLU A 72 19.38 -4.26 -19.39
CA GLU A 72 18.45 -3.74 -20.40
C GLU A 72 17.10 -4.47 -20.35
N ASP A 73 17.11 -5.78 -20.06
CA ASP A 73 15.88 -6.57 -19.87
C ASP A 73 14.96 -5.97 -18.80
N TRP A 74 15.54 -5.41 -17.72
CA TRP A 74 14.78 -4.68 -16.71
C TRP A 74 14.07 -3.46 -17.30
N LYS A 75 14.74 -2.67 -18.11
CA LYS A 75 14.15 -1.49 -18.74
C LYS A 75 13.05 -1.85 -19.72
N GLU A 76 13.26 -2.89 -20.52
CA GLU A 76 12.27 -3.38 -21.47
C GLU A 76 11.02 -3.92 -20.74
N TRP A 77 11.24 -4.68 -19.68
CA TRP A 77 10.15 -5.17 -18.84
C TRP A 77 9.33 -4.03 -18.21
N VAL A 78 10.01 -3.06 -17.63
CA VAL A 78 9.35 -1.90 -17.00
C VAL A 78 8.55 -1.09 -18.03
N ASP A 79 9.10 -0.88 -19.22
CA ASP A 79 8.36 -0.19 -20.29
C ASP A 79 7.15 -0.99 -20.76
N TYR A 80 7.30 -2.31 -20.91
CA TYR A 80 6.19 -3.19 -21.27
C TYR A 80 5.05 -3.12 -20.24
N VAL A 81 5.37 -3.21 -18.96
CA VAL A 81 4.38 -3.13 -17.86
C VAL A 81 3.71 -1.76 -17.86
N ALA A 82 4.50 -0.67 -17.91
CA ALA A 82 3.95 0.68 -17.92
C ALA A 82 3.04 0.92 -19.13
N ARG A 83 3.44 0.50 -20.32
CA ARG A 83 2.62 0.60 -21.52
C ARG A 83 1.32 -0.20 -21.40
N SER A 84 1.41 -1.44 -20.89
CA SER A 84 0.26 -2.34 -20.82
C SER A 84 -0.79 -1.90 -19.78
N HIS A 85 -0.37 -1.22 -18.71
CA HIS A 85 -1.27 -0.79 -17.64
C HIS A 85 -1.56 0.72 -17.68
N CYS A 86 -0.51 1.55 -17.72
CA CYS A 86 -0.70 2.99 -17.54
C CYS A 86 -1.35 3.65 -18.76
N ALA A 87 -1.10 3.15 -19.98
CA ALA A 87 -1.77 3.70 -21.16
C ALA A 87 -3.29 3.46 -21.14
N GLU A 88 -3.74 2.33 -20.60
CA GLU A 88 -5.17 2.05 -20.43
C GLU A 88 -5.79 2.88 -19.31
N LEU A 89 -5.03 3.13 -18.25
CA LEU A 89 -5.52 3.75 -17.02
C LEU A 89 -5.33 5.28 -16.99
N ALA A 90 -4.64 5.87 -17.96
CA ALA A 90 -4.27 7.29 -17.95
C ALA A 90 -5.46 8.27 -17.83
N GLU A 91 -6.63 7.87 -18.30
CA GLU A 91 -7.86 8.70 -18.27
C GLU A 91 -8.86 8.23 -17.19
N GLU A 92 -8.46 7.28 -16.32
CA GLU A 92 -9.34 6.75 -15.28
C GLU A 92 -9.49 7.73 -14.11
N ARG A 93 -10.63 8.39 -14.02
CA ARG A 93 -10.90 9.44 -13.01
C ARG A 93 -10.85 8.95 -11.56
N ASN A 94 -11.13 7.68 -11.34
CA ASN A 94 -11.13 7.07 -10.01
C ASN A 94 -9.77 6.48 -9.63
N LEU A 95 -8.78 6.47 -10.51
CA LEU A 95 -7.45 6.04 -10.16
C LEU A 95 -6.73 7.12 -9.33
N ILE A 96 -6.31 6.76 -8.12
CA ILE A 96 -5.50 7.63 -7.27
C ILE A 96 -4.04 7.60 -7.74
N GLY A 97 -3.51 6.41 -7.97
CA GLY A 97 -2.12 6.23 -8.36
C GLY A 97 -1.65 4.78 -8.33
N TYR A 98 -0.35 4.64 -8.56
CA TYR A 98 0.32 3.36 -8.79
C TYR A 98 1.25 2.97 -7.65
N PHE A 99 1.09 1.72 -7.17
CA PHE A 99 2.05 1.02 -6.33
C PHE A 99 2.96 0.12 -7.17
N TYR A 100 4.15 -0.23 -6.65
CA TYR A 100 5.15 -1.04 -7.35
C TYR A 100 5.35 -2.42 -6.71
N SER A 101 5.45 -2.50 -5.39
CA SER A 101 5.64 -3.75 -4.67
C SER A 101 5.17 -3.69 -3.23
N ASP A 102 5.11 -4.85 -2.59
CA ASP A 102 4.85 -5.01 -1.17
C ASP A 102 6.13 -5.40 -0.42
N CYS A 103 6.41 -4.73 0.68
CA CYS A 103 7.52 -5.03 1.58
C CYS A 103 8.87 -5.26 0.86
N PRO A 104 9.38 -4.29 0.10
CA PRO A 104 10.63 -4.46 -0.60
C PRO A 104 11.78 -4.73 0.38
N THR A 105 12.57 -5.77 0.11
CA THR A 105 13.64 -6.24 1.01
C THR A 105 15.00 -5.65 0.65
N TRP A 106 15.08 -4.35 0.41
CA TRP A 106 16.30 -3.70 -0.05
C TRP A 106 17.56 -4.15 0.69
N THR A 107 17.55 -3.97 2.00
CA THR A 107 18.71 -4.30 2.85
C THR A 107 18.31 -5.12 4.08
N HIS A 108 17.04 -5.55 4.13
CA HIS A 108 16.53 -6.28 5.28
C HIS A 108 16.98 -7.72 5.23
N ASP A 109 17.71 -8.13 6.24
CA ASP A 109 17.90 -9.52 6.56
C ASP A 109 16.83 -9.94 7.59
N ARG A 110 16.09 -10.99 7.26
CA ARG A 110 15.04 -11.55 8.12
C ARG A 110 15.26 -13.05 8.28
N PRO A 111 16.28 -13.44 9.03
CA PRO A 111 16.68 -14.84 9.17
C PRO A 111 15.59 -15.74 9.75
N ASP A 112 14.71 -15.19 10.57
CA ASP A 112 13.61 -15.95 11.22
C ASP A 112 12.42 -16.20 10.29
N ASN A 113 12.43 -15.61 9.09
CA ASN A 113 11.36 -15.74 8.13
C ASN A 113 11.78 -16.70 7.01
N GLN A 114 10.82 -17.40 6.46
CA GLN A 114 10.99 -18.16 5.22
C GLN A 114 11.12 -17.21 4.00
N TRP A 115 11.43 -15.95 4.24
CA TRP A 115 11.52 -14.91 3.27
C TRP A 115 12.88 -14.97 2.58
N ARG A 116 12.92 -14.48 1.37
CA ARG A 116 14.16 -14.34 0.64
C ARG A 116 15.05 -13.29 1.32
N GLY A 117 16.34 -13.43 1.13
CA GLY A 117 17.32 -12.47 1.56
C GLY A 117 17.19 -11.11 0.86
N PRO A 118 17.95 -10.11 1.30
CA PRO A 118 17.87 -8.74 0.80
C PRO A 118 18.26 -8.62 -0.68
N ILE A 119 17.72 -7.60 -1.35
CA ILE A 119 18.08 -7.21 -2.71
C ILE A 119 19.55 -6.74 -2.76
N PHE A 120 20.01 -6.09 -1.71
CA PHE A 120 21.37 -5.61 -1.55
C PHE A 120 21.98 -6.11 -0.24
N ASP A 121 23.22 -6.60 -0.28
CA ASP A 121 23.90 -7.13 0.88
C ASP A 121 24.07 -6.03 1.96
N PRO A 122 23.45 -6.17 3.14
CA PRO A 122 23.54 -5.18 4.22
C PRO A 122 24.97 -5.00 4.76
N GLU A 123 25.85 -6.00 4.66
CA GLU A 123 27.25 -5.88 5.09
C GLU A 123 28.01 -4.82 4.31
N ARG A 124 27.65 -4.61 3.05
CA ARG A 124 28.25 -3.59 2.20
C ARG A 124 27.95 -2.16 2.65
N LEU A 125 26.84 -1.96 3.40
CA LEU A 125 26.51 -0.64 3.97
C LEU A 125 27.50 -0.16 5.03
N LYS A 126 28.38 -1.00 5.52
CA LYS A 126 29.47 -0.62 6.43
C LYS A 126 30.52 0.27 5.77
N THR A 127 30.53 0.34 4.46
CA THR A 127 31.47 1.15 3.68
C THR A 127 30.77 2.27 2.93
N GLU A 128 31.46 3.37 2.68
CA GLU A 128 30.95 4.47 1.85
C GLU A 128 30.67 4.02 0.41
N ALA A 129 31.57 3.22 -0.15
CA ALA A 129 31.40 2.66 -1.48
C ALA A 129 30.13 1.82 -1.59
N GLY A 130 29.84 0.98 -0.60
CA GLY A 130 28.62 0.16 -0.58
C GLY A 130 27.34 1.01 -0.44
N ARG A 131 27.35 2.03 0.40
CA ARG A 131 26.21 2.99 0.50
C ARG A 131 25.97 3.72 -0.81
N LYS A 132 27.03 4.17 -1.47
CA LYS A 132 26.96 4.81 -2.80
C LYS A 132 26.35 3.84 -3.82
N GLU A 133 26.81 2.59 -3.85
CA GLU A 133 26.30 1.58 -4.77
C GLU A 133 24.81 1.28 -4.53
N LEU A 134 24.36 1.18 -3.26
CA LEU A 134 22.93 1.03 -2.96
C LEU A 134 22.12 2.23 -3.46
N SER A 135 22.61 3.44 -3.23
CA SER A 135 21.97 4.66 -3.73
C SER A 135 21.84 4.67 -5.25
N GLU A 136 22.89 4.28 -5.96
CA GLU A 136 22.89 4.18 -7.43
C GLU A 136 21.93 3.11 -7.94
N LEU A 137 21.91 1.93 -7.29
CA LEU A 137 20.98 0.83 -7.63
C LEU A 137 19.52 1.24 -7.42
N ALA A 138 19.21 1.82 -6.27
CA ALA A 138 17.88 2.28 -5.95
C ALA A 138 17.44 3.45 -6.86
N THR A 139 18.34 4.38 -7.15
CA THR A 139 18.07 5.48 -8.11
C THR A 139 17.70 4.93 -9.47
N ARG A 140 18.43 3.93 -9.95
CA ARG A 140 18.12 3.28 -11.23
C ARG A 140 16.75 2.65 -11.24
N TYR A 141 16.40 1.93 -10.18
CA TYR A 141 15.06 1.32 -10.03
C TYR A 141 13.96 2.38 -10.10
N TYR A 142 14.00 3.39 -9.22
CA TYR A 142 12.95 4.40 -9.14
C TYR A 142 12.88 5.30 -10.37
N LYS A 143 14.04 5.67 -10.92
CA LYS A 143 14.09 6.49 -12.13
C LYS A 143 13.50 5.74 -13.34
N THR A 144 13.88 4.47 -13.52
CA THR A 144 13.39 3.67 -14.64
C THR A 144 11.88 3.48 -14.59
N THR A 145 11.33 3.15 -13.41
CA THR A 145 9.88 2.98 -13.22
C THR A 145 9.13 4.30 -13.39
N HIS A 146 9.63 5.38 -12.79
CA HIS A 146 9.07 6.72 -12.96
C HIS A 146 9.00 7.14 -14.43
N ASP A 147 10.13 7.07 -15.13
CA ASP A 147 10.21 7.55 -16.51
C ASP A 147 9.34 6.72 -17.45
N ALA A 148 9.21 5.43 -17.18
CA ALA A 148 8.32 4.55 -17.95
C ALA A 148 6.85 4.91 -17.72
N ILE A 149 6.41 5.06 -16.47
CA ILE A 149 5.02 5.46 -16.18
C ILE A 149 4.72 6.80 -16.81
N ARG A 150 5.58 7.81 -16.63
CA ARG A 150 5.36 9.18 -17.11
C ARG A 150 5.36 9.32 -18.63
N ARG A 151 5.78 8.30 -19.38
CA ARG A 151 5.55 8.24 -20.83
C ARG A 151 4.08 8.03 -21.20
N TYR A 152 3.37 7.27 -20.39
CA TYR A 152 1.99 6.85 -20.68
C TYR A 152 0.94 7.54 -19.80
N ASP A 153 1.31 7.88 -18.57
CA ASP A 153 0.44 8.56 -17.62
C ASP A 153 1.19 9.70 -16.91
N LYS A 154 0.71 10.93 -17.10
CA LYS A 154 1.33 12.13 -16.56
C LYS A 154 0.66 12.67 -15.30
N HIS A 155 -0.49 12.12 -14.92
CA HIS A 155 -1.40 12.75 -13.96
C HIS A 155 -1.53 12.00 -12.65
N HIS A 156 -1.63 10.67 -12.67
CA HIS A 156 -1.86 9.90 -11.46
C HIS A 156 -0.63 9.84 -10.55
N LEU A 157 -0.87 9.69 -9.26
CA LEU A 157 0.20 9.68 -8.26
C LEU A 157 1.09 8.45 -8.38
N LEU A 158 2.37 8.64 -8.15
CA LEU A 158 3.34 7.57 -7.98
C LEU A 158 3.48 7.26 -6.49
N LEU A 159 2.82 6.21 -6.05
CA LEU A 159 2.76 5.79 -4.65
C LEU A 159 3.96 4.91 -4.25
N GLY A 160 4.72 4.44 -5.26
CA GLY A 160 5.94 3.68 -5.08
C GLY A 160 5.75 2.32 -4.41
N ASP A 161 6.80 1.87 -3.75
CA ASP A 161 6.78 0.66 -2.96
C ASP A 161 6.10 0.88 -1.61
N ARG A 162 5.48 -0.15 -1.07
CA ARG A 162 4.92 -0.17 0.28
C ARG A 162 5.94 -0.75 1.25
N TYR A 163 6.62 0.12 1.99
CA TYR A 163 7.63 -0.27 2.96
C TYR A 163 7.01 -0.69 4.30
N GLU A 164 7.78 -1.41 5.12
CA GLU A 164 7.44 -1.57 6.53
C GLU A 164 7.98 -0.39 7.34
N ALA A 165 7.09 0.46 7.87
CA ALA A 165 7.48 1.70 8.56
C ALA A 165 8.37 1.48 9.80
N ASN A 166 8.23 0.34 10.45
CA ASN A 166 8.99 -0.05 11.63
C ASN A 166 10.27 -0.86 11.32
N ALA A 167 10.59 -1.07 10.05
CA ALA A 167 11.80 -1.78 9.64
C ALA A 167 12.99 -0.82 9.45
N PRO A 168 14.24 -1.33 9.48
CA PRO A 168 15.43 -0.52 9.28
C PRO A 168 15.64 -0.20 7.80
N ILE A 169 14.81 0.67 7.22
CA ILE A 169 14.92 1.10 5.84
C ILE A 169 16.13 1.99 5.68
N ALA A 170 17.03 1.65 4.76
CA ALA A 170 18.21 2.43 4.46
C ALA A 170 17.86 3.82 3.88
N MET A 171 18.48 4.87 4.40
CA MET A 171 18.24 6.25 3.92
C MET A 171 18.71 6.46 2.48
N GLU A 172 19.66 5.67 2.01
CA GLU A 172 20.11 5.61 0.62
C GLU A 172 18.94 5.24 -0.32
N VAL A 173 18.10 4.30 0.09
CA VAL A 173 16.90 3.91 -0.66
C VAL A 173 15.84 5.01 -0.63
N MET A 174 15.57 5.57 0.56
CA MET A 174 14.60 6.67 0.71
C MET A 174 15.01 7.92 -0.08
N GLY A 175 16.31 8.28 -0.04
CA GLY A 175 16.86 9.39 -0.80
C GLY A 175 16.74 9.18 -2.31
N ALA A 176 16.97 7.95 -2.76
CA ALA A 176 16.84 7.57 -4.17
C ALA A 176 15.37 7.57 -4.65
N ALA A 177 14.45 7.13 -3.82
CA ALA A 177 13.02 7.11 -4.16
C ALA A 177 12.42 8.51 -4.23
N LYS A 178 12.78 9.38 -3.29
CA LYS A 178 12.20 10.71 -3.07
C LYS A 178 11.97 11.57 -4.34
N PRO A 179 12.88 11.66 -5.31
CA PRO A 179 12.67 12.43 -6.53
C PRO A 179 11.68 11.81 -7.51
N TYR A 180 11.39 10.52 -7.38
CA TYR A 180 10.68 9.72 -8.37
C TYR A 180 9.34 9.18 -7.92
N VAL A 181 8.93 9.47 -6.69
CA VAL A 181 7.60 9.14 -6.16
C VAL A 181 6.93 10.40 -5.61
N ASP A 182 5.62 10.46 -5.70
CA ASP A 182 4.84 11.58 -5.16
C ASP A 182 4.58 11.39 -3.66
N VAL A 183 4.40 10.14 -3.24
CA VAL A 183 4.06 9.71 -1.88
C VAL A 183 5.00 8.59 -1.45
N ILE A 184 5.37 8.53 -0.18
CA ILE A 184 6.04 7.35 0.39
C ILE A 184 5.00 6.53 1.15
N SER A 185 4.85 5.28 0.72
CA SER A 185 3.82 4.39 1.22
C SER A 185 4.37 3.38 2.21
N PHE A 186 3.62 3.13 3.27
CA PHE A 186 4.04 2.23 4.34
C PHE A 186 2.94 1.23 4.69
N GLN A 187 3.35 0.06 5.17
CA GLN A 187 2.53 -0.75 6.05
C GLN A 187 3.04 -0.63 7.48
N ASP A 188 2.14 -0.71 8.45
CA ASP A 188 2.50 -0.78 9.86
C ASP A 188 1.40 -1.45 10.68
N PHE A 189 1.78 -2.50 11.38
CA PHE A 189 0.89 -3.27 12.25
C PHE A 189 1.15 -3.01 13.74
N ARG A 190 1.97 -2.01 14.09
CA ARG A 190 2.38 -1.69 15.45
C ARG A 190 1.93 -0.30 15.87
N ASP A 191 2.66 0.74 15.48
CA ASP A 191 2.40 2.13 15.84
C ASP A 191 2.50 3.06 14.61
N PRO A 192 1.52 2.94 13.69
CA PRO A 192 1.57 3.69 12.43
C PRO A 192 1.54 5.20 12.62
N VAL A 193 0.85 5.71 13.64
CA VAL A 193 0.78 7.16 13.91
C VAL A 193 2.17 7.73 14.16
N LYS A 194 2.92 7.10 15.04
CA LYS A 194 4.29 7.51 15.37
C LYS A 194 5.23 7.35 14.18
N HIS A 195 5.24 6.17 13.56
CA HIS A 195 6.23 5.87 12.52
C HIS A 195 6.00 6.69 11.24
N LEU A 196 4.75 6.93 10.85
CA LEU A 196 4.49 7.77 9.68
C LEU A 196 4.85 9.23 9.91
N ASP A 197 4.63 9.75 11.12
CA ASP A 197 5.08 11.09 11.50
C ASP A 197 6.63 11.21 11.44
N GLU A 198 7.35 10.20 11.95
CA GLU A 198 8.80 10.14 11.84
C GLU A 198 9.28 10.10 10.39
N TRP A 199 8.65 9.28 9.54
CA TRP A 199 9.03 9.18 8.13
C TRP A 199 8.68 10.44 7.35
N HIS A 200 7.53 11.07 7.62
CA HIS A 200 7.21 12.36 7.03
C HIS A 200 8.29 13.41 7.37
N ARG A 201 8.66 13.53 8.64
CA ARG A 201 9.72 14.46 9.07
C ARG A 201 11.09 14.17 8.46
N LYS A 202 11.47 12.90 8.34
CA LYS A 202 12.75 12.48 7.73
C LYS A 202 12.83 12.75 6.24
N THR A 203 11.73 12.59 5.53
CA THR A 203 11.71 12.64 4.06
C THR A 203 11.17 13.95 3.51
N GLY A 204 10.33 14.65 4.25
CA GLY A 204 9.59 15.82 3.78
C GLY A 204 8.55 15.49 2.69
N LYS A 205 8.24 14.21 2.47
CA LYS A 205 7.24 13.75 1.51
C LYS A 205 5.91 13.46 2.20
N PRO A 206 4.78 13.59 1.49
CA PRO A 206 3.54 12.98 1.94
C PRO A 206 3.72 11.49 2.21
N VAL A 207 3.03 10.98 3.21
CA VAL A 207 3.07 9.57 3.60
C VAL A 207 1.67 8.96 3.56
N LEU A 208 1.60 7.68 3.21
CA LEU A 208 0.36 6.92 3.14
C LEU A 208 0.49 5.66 4.01
N LEU A 209 -0.44 5.44 4.93
CA LEU A 209 -0.58 4.14 5.56
C LEU A 209 -1.32 3.20 4.60
N ALA A 210 -0.59 2.49 3.79
CA ALA A 210 -1.14 1.69 2.69
C ALA A 210 -1.51 0.26 3.07
N ASP A 211 -1.19 -0.17 4.30
CA ASP A 211 -1.63 -1.44 4.85
C ASP A 211 -1.49 -1.44 6.38
N ALA A 212 -2.57 -1.80 7.05
CA ALA A 212 -2.54 -2.01 8.50
C ALA A 212 -3.73 -2.88 8.92
N ALA A 213 -3.51 -3.70 9.95
CA ALA A 213 -4.56 -4.54 10.50
C ALA A 213 -5.39 -3.77 11.52
N GLY A 214 -6.59 -3.44 11.17
CA GLY A 214 -7.58 -2.82 12.10
C GLY A 214 -8.84 -3.65 12.27
N VAL A 215 -8.96 -4.75 11.55
CA VAL A 215 -10.10 -5.67 11.65
C VAL A 215 -9.75 -6.91 12.44
N ASN A 216 -10.69 -7.34 13.21
CA ASN A 216 -10.58 -8.54 14.02
C ASN A 216 -10.51 -9.79 13.17
N VAL A 217 -9.70 -10.77 13.58
CA VAL A 217 -9.37 -11.74 12.63
C VAL A 217 -9.15 -13.13 13.05
N ARG A 218 -8.56 -13.41 14.15
CA ARG A 218 -8.11 -14.78 14.41
C ARG A 218 -8.37 -15.16 15.84
N SER A 219 -9.02 -16.32 15.99
CA SER A 219 -9.19 -16.99 17.27
C SER A 219 -7.88 -17.58 17.84
N ASP A 220 -6.79 -17.59 17.04
CA ASP A 220 -5.49 -18.14 17.44
C ASP A 220 -4.58 -17.13 18.17
N GLY A 221 -5.09 -15.95 18.48
CA GLY A 221 -4.38 -14.94 19.28
C GLY A 221 -3.32 -14.13 18.56
N PHE A 222 -3.07 -14.37 17.28
CA PHE A 222 -2.10 -13.58 16.52
C PHE A 222 -2.56 -12.14 16.28
N PHE A 223 -3.87 -11.94 16.14
CA PHE A 223 -4.51 -10.64 16.15
C PHE A 223 -5.65 -10.68 17.16
N LYS A 224 -5.52 -9.94 18.23
CA LYS A 224 -6.58 -9.85 19.25
C LYS A 224 -7.84 -9.23 18.66
N PRO A 225 -9.02 -9.64 19.13
CA PRO A 225 -10.27 -8.97 18.81
C PRO A 225 -10.15 -7.46 19.03
N ASN A 226 -10.46 -6.72 18.00
CA ASN A 226 -10.33 -5.28 17.99
C ASN A 226 -11.67 -4.71 17.52
N ASN A 227 -12.52 -4.41 18.41
CA ASN A 227 -13.88 -3.94 18.17
C ASN A 227 -14.00 -2.56 17.51
N GLY A 228 -13.05 -2.22 16.62
CA GLY A 228 -12.97 -0.94 15.93
C GLY A 228 -12.24 0.16 16.74
N GLY A 229 -11.86 -0.09 17.98
CA GLY A 229 -11.20 0.92 18.81
C GLY A 229 -9.81 1.30 18.32
N TRP A 230 -9.03 0.31 17.88
CA TRP A 230 -7.72 0.55 17.27
C TRP A 230 -7.85 1.38 15.98
N TYR A 231 -8.80 1.03 15.12
CA TYR A 231 -9.07 1.75 13.89
C TYR A 231 -9.39 3.23 14.16
N ALA A 232 -10.36 3.48 15.05
CA ALA A 232 -10.78 4.83 15.37
C ALA A 232 -9.63 5.69 15.96
N LYS A 233 -8.82 5.10 16.85
CA LYS A 233 -7.64 5.78 17.43
C LYS A 233 -6.59 6.06 16.36
N THR A 234 -6.28 5.08 15.54
CA THR A 234 -5.27 5.20 14.47
C THR A 234 -5.69 6.24 13.44
N LEU A 235 -6.94 6.17 12.95
CA LEU A 235 -7.47 7.13 11.98
C LEU A 235 -7.43 8.56 12.51
N ALA A 236 -7.83 8.77 13.77
CA ALA A 236 -7.77 10.09 14.42
C ALA A 236 -6.32 10.60 14.52
N GLY A 237 -5.38 9.75 14.93
CA GLY A 237 -3.97 10.14 15.04
C GLY A 237 -3.31 10.44 13.69
N LEU A 238 -3.64 9.66 12.66
CA LEU A 238 -3.15 9.91 11.30
C LEU A 238 -3.72 11.21 10.70
N PHE A 239 -4.97 11.53 11.02
CA PHE A 239 -5.61 12.78 10.58
C PHE A 239 -4.92 14.02 11.15
N GLU A 240 -4.37 13.95 12.38
CA GLU A 240 -3.60 15.05 12.98
C GLU A 240 -2.18 15.19 12.42
N ASN A 241 -1.71 14.23 11.62
CA ASN A 241 -0.42 14.30 10.93
C ASN A 241 -0.58 15.00 9.57
N PRO A 242 -0.06 16.23 9.40
CA PRO A 242 -0.26 17.01 8.17
C PRO A 242 0.37 16.38 6.93
N GLY A 243 1.30 15.46 7.12
CA GLY A 243 1.92 14.73 6.02
C GLY A 243 1.19 13.44 5.63
N CYS A 244 0.25 12.97 6.43
CA CYS A 244 -0.46 11.73 6.12
C CYS A 244 -1.66 11.98 5.21
N ILE A 245 -1.68 11.35 4.04
CA ILE A 245 -2.72 11.57 3.03
C ILE A 245 -3.79 10.49 3.00
N GLY A 246 -3.65 9.41 3.74
CA GLY A 246 -4.65 8.34 3.73
C GLY A 246 -4.29 7.11 4.57
N PHE A 247 -5.28 6.23 4.67
CA PHE A 247 -5.19 4.99 5.40
C PHE A 247 -5.94 3.87 4.67
N HIS A 248 -5.23 2.82 4.26
CA HIS A 248 -5.81 1.62 3.68
C HIS A 248 -5.77 0.47 4.68
N LEU A 249 -6.93 -0.15 4.90
CA LEU A 249 -7.11 -1.22 5.85
C LEU A 249 -6.86 -2.58 5.22
N CYS A 250 -6.04 -3.43 5.84
CA CYS A 250 -5.68 -4.74 5.33
C CYS A 250 -6.85 -5.73 5.36
N GLY A 251 -7.20 -6.29 4.19
CA GLY A 251 -8.16 -7.39 4.05
C GLY A 251 -9.52 -7.11 4.67
N ALA A 252 -10.02 -5.88 4.50
CA ALA A 252 -11.08 -5.34 5.33
C ALA A 252 -12.48 -5.86 5.02
N TYR A 253 -12.77 -6.28 3.78
CA TYR A 253 -14.16 -6.48 3.39
C TYR A 253 -14.72 -7.81 3.91
N GLN A 254 -14.31 -8.93 3.36
CA GLN A 254 -14.88 -10.24 3.70
C GLN A 254 -13.79 -11.22 4.12
N ARG A 255 -13.99 -11.88 5.26
CA ARG A 255 -13.11 -12.97 5.67
C ARG A 255 -13.46 -14.26 4.93
N ASN A 256 -12.47 -15.10 4.80
CA ASN A 256 -12.61 -16.44 4.25
C ASN A 256 -11.78 -17.45 5.05
N LYS A 257 -11.89 -18.73 4.74
CA LYS A 257 -11.15 -19.80 5.43
C LYS A 257 -9.64 -19.59 5.44
N ALA A 258 -9.10 -18.95 4.41
CA ALA A 258 -7.67 -18.69 4.31
C ALA A 258 -7.24 -17.44 5.08
N ARG A 259 -7.94 -16.33 4.93
CA ARG A 259 -7.55 -15.05 5.53
C ARG A 259 -8.13 -14.81 6.91
N ARG A 260 -9.34 -15.25 7.19
CA ARG A 260 -10.06 -15.03 8.45
C ARG A 260 -10.14 -13.57 8.90
N ARG A 261 -10.07 -12.63 7.96
CA ARG A 261 -10.16 -11.19 8.19
C ARG A 261 -11.28 -10.59 7.37
N GLY A 262 -11.94 -9.62 7.93
CA GLY A 262 -12.96 -8.86 7.23
C GLY A 262 -14.04 -8.38 8.17
N LEU A 263 -14.73 -7.34 7.75
CA LEU A 263 -15.91 -6.79 8.42
C LEU A 263 -17.13 -7.68 8.24
N LEU A 264 -17.13 -8.50 7.20
CA LEU A 264 -18.12 -9.54 6.95
C LEU A 264 -17.52 -10.93 7.24
N ASP A 265 -18.36 -11.83 7.70
CA ASP A 265 -18.03 -13.26 7.78
C ASP A 265 -18.17 -13.95 6.41
N GLU A 266 -17.96 -15.27 6.38
CA GLU A 266 -18.03 -16.08 5.16
C GLU A 266 -19.45 -16.16 4.55
N MET A 267 -20.46 -15.77 5.31
CA MET A 267 -21.88 -15.71 4.92
C MET A 267 -22.34 -14.28 4.62
N GLU A 268 -21.38 -13.35 4.44
CA GLU A 268 -21.61 -11.92 4.24
C GLU A 268 -22.39 -11.23 5.40
N LYS A 269 -22.34 -11.80 6.58
CA LYS A 269 -22.93 -11.19 7.77
C LYS A 269 -21.91 -10.22 8.40
N PRO A 270 -22.30 -8.96 8.66
CA PRO A 270 -21.39 -7.97 9.25
C PRO A 270 -21.11 -8.26 10.73
N ASP A 271 -19.87 -8.01 11.14
CA ASP A 271 -19.51 -7.78 12.55
C ASP A 271 -20.03 -6.38 12.93
N GLN A 272 -21.29 -6.31 13.37
CA GLN A 272 -22.01 -5.06 13.50
C GLN A 272 -21.32 -4.08 14.45
N GLN A 273 -20.85 -4.55 15.59
CA GLN A 273 -20.17 -3.68 16.57
C GLN A 273 -18.89 -3.04 15.98
N HIS A 274 -18.17 -3.82 15.18
CA HIS A 274 -16.95 -3.35 14.55
C HIS A 274 -17.25 -2.35 13.42
N VAL A 275 -18.22 -2.69 12.58
CA VAL A 275 -18.69 -1.83 11.49
C VAL A 275 -19.20 -0.50 12.02
N ASP A 276 -20.08 -0.50 13.02
CA ASP A 276 -20.64 0.73 13.60
C ASP A 276 -19.55 1.68 14.13
N ARG A 277 -18.54 1.13 14.82
CA ARG A 277 -17.44 1.94 15.34
C ARG A 277 -16.53 2.52 14.26
N MET A 278 -16.28 1.75 13.21
CA MET A 278 -15.48 2.21 12.09
C MET A 278 -16.25 3.28 11.31
N THR A 279 -17.53 3.06 11.04
CA THR A 279 -18.41 4.03 10.38
C THR A 279 -18.43 5.35 11.15
N ALA A 280 -18.67 5.31 12.45
CA ALA A 280 -18.66 6.50 13.29
C ALA A 280 -17.30 7.22 13.34
N ALA A 281 -16.18 6.49 13.19
CA ALA A 281 -14.87 7.09 13.08
C ALA A 281 -14.68 7.79 11.72
N ASN A 282 -15.09 7.13 10.63
CA ASN A 282 -15.01 7.69 9.28
C ASN A 282 -15.84 8.96 9.15
N GLU A 283 -17.10 8.93 9.62
CA GLU A 283 -18.00 10.10 9.61
C GLU A 283 -17.40 11.31 10.34
N ARG A 284 -16.79 11.08 11.51
CA ARG A 284 -16.14 12.16 12.26
C ARG A 284 -15.00 12.80 11.48
N ILE A 285 -14.20 12.02 10.77
CA ILE A 285 -13.11 12.57 9.95
C ILE A 285 -13.65 13.31 8.75
N ILE A 286 -14.67 12.77 8.07
CA ILE A 286 -15.33 13.44 6.94
C ILE A 286 -15.90 14.81 7.39
N GLN A 287 -16.55 14.87 8.53
CA GLN A 287 -17.07 16.13 9.09
C GLN A 287 -15.95 17.13 9.41
N LYS A 288 -14.85 16.69 10.05
CA LYS A 288 -13.69 17.54 10.30
C LYS A 288 -13.09 18.09 9.01
N MET A 289 -12.91 17.24 7.99
CA MET A 289 -12.42 17.67 6.68
C MET A 289 -13.32 18.72 6.05
N ALA A 290 -14.63 18.50 6.07
CA ALA A 290 -15.59 19.47 5.50
C ALA A 290 -15.49 20.84 6.19
N LEU A 291 -15.32 20.88 7.51
CA LEU A 291 -15.11 22.12 8.27
C LEU A 291 -13.78 22.80 7.90
N MET A 292 -12.71 22.04 7.70
CA MET A 292 -11.41 22.60 7.29
C MET A 292 -11.46 23.24 5.90
N PHE A 293 -12.15 22.64 4.94
CA PHE A 293 -12.35 23.19 3.61
C PHE A 293 -13.24 24.45 3.60
N GLN A 294 -14.24 24.50 4.50
CA GLN A 294 -15.07 25.70 4.66
C GLN A 294 -14.29 26.86 5.29
N ALA A 295 -13.37 26.55 6.21
CA ALA A 295 -12.54 27.57 6.87
C ALA A 295 -11.43 28.13 5.96
N ASN A 296 -10.99 27.38 4.96
CA ASN A 296 -9.93 27.74 4.02
C ASN A 296 -10.40 27.46 2.57
N PRO A 297 -11.35 28.22 2.03
CA PRO A 297 -11.74 28.08 0.63
C PRO A 297 -10.54 28.46 -0.26
N THR A 298 -10.11 27.52 -1.13
CA THR A 298 -9.05 27.72 -2.14
C THR A 298 -9.51 28.67 -3.25
#